data_d7065211454bc80cefba65e48afed369
#
_entry.id   d7065211454bc80cefba65e48afed369
#
_cell.length_a   1.000
_cell.length_b   1.000
_cell.length_c   1.000
_cell.angle_alpha   90.00
_cell.angle_beta   90.00
_cell.angle_gamma   90.00
#
_symmetry.space_group_name_H-M   'P 1'
#
loop_
_entity.id
_entity.type
_entity.pdbx_description
1 polymer ?
#
loop_
_entity_poly.entity_id
_entity_poly.type
_entity_poly.pdbx_seq_one_letter_code
_entity_poly.pdbx_strand_id
1 'polypeptide(L)'
;MINIIAAITDNNALGKDNKLLFRLKKDMAHFKNITTDNVVIMGRKTYESIGKTLPNRVNIVLSRNMKSNEDFYTFDSIEKAIEWSKENYPQKEIFIIGGASVYDKALKDDIVDKLYMTKIKQTVEDADAFFPEIDYKRKWSITSVERFFENGIEFFTYEAEKKDKLLTFIRK
;
A
#
# COMPACT_ATOMS: atom_id res chain seq x y z
N MET A 1 9.90 -9.13 -2.08
CA MET A 1 9.97 -7.64 -2.02
C MET A 1 8.92 -7.08 -1.07
N ILE A 2 9.22 -5.96 -0.47
CA ILE A 2 8.28 -5.22 0.37
C ILE A 2 7.77 -4.04 -0.43
N ASN A 3 6.46 -3.99 -0.63
CA ASN A 3 5.79 -3.04 -1.50
C ASN A 3 4.77 -2.21 -0.71
N ILE A 4 4.57 -0.98 -1.14
CA ILE A 4 3.40 -0.18 -0.77
C ILE A 4 2.44 -0.19 -1.94
N ILE A 5 1.14 -0.33 -1.65
CA ILE A 5 0.07 -0.08 -2.61
C ILE A 5 -0.92 0.92 -1.99
N ALA A 6 -1.18 2.01 -2.68
CA ALA A 6 -2.02 3.10 -2.19
C ALA A 6 -2.72 3.85 -3.31
N ALA A 7 -3.91 4.36 -3.03
CA ALA A 7 -4.63 5.29 -3.89
C ALA A 7 -4.70 6.65 -3.18
N ILE A 8 -4.21 7.69 -3.84
CA ILE A 8 -4.13 9.05 -3.32
C ILE A 8 -4.74 10.06 -4.29
N THR A 9 -5.16 11.19 -3.76
CA THR A 9 -5.57 12.34 -4.58
C THR A 9 -4.38 13.24 -4.93
N ASP A 10 -4.63 14.32 -5.68
CA ASP A 10 -3.61 15.31 -6.03
C ASP A 10 -2.96 15.96 -4.79
N ASN A 11 -3.70 16.09 -3.70
CA ASN A 11 -3.18 16.60 -2.42
C ASN A 11 -2.81 15.49 -1.42
N ASN A 12 -2.49 14.30 -1.92
CA ASN A 12 -2.09 13.13 -1.13
C ASN A 12 -3.13 12.62 -0.12
N ALA A 13 -4.41 12.95 -0.31
CA ALA A 13 -5.47 12.47 0.56
C ALA A 13 -5.72 10.97 0.34
N LEU A 14 -5.84 10.24 1.44
CA LEU A 14 -6.12 8.79 1.47
C LEU A 14 -7.58 8.50 1.82
N GLY A 15 -8.14 9.23 2.77
CA GLY A 15 -9.45 8.93 3.30
C GLY A 15 -10.00 10.02 4.20
N LYS A 16 -11.25 9.80 4.63
CA LYS A 16 -11.96 10.61 5.59
C LYS A 16 -12.89 9.74 6.43
N ASP A 17 -12.93 9.97 7.73
CA ASP A 17 -13.76 9.22 8.68
C ASP A 17 -13.59 7.69 8.54
N ASN A 18 -12.33 7.26 8.35
CA ASN A 18 -11.95 5.87 8.15
C ASN A 18 -12.61 5.22 6.92
N LYS A 19 -12.89 5.99 5.88
CA LYS A 19 -13.49 5.53 4.62
C LYS A 19 -12.69 5.96 3.41
N LEU A 20 -12.77 5.18 2.32
CA LEU A 20 -12.22 5.54 1.03
C LEU A 20 -12.92 6.80 0.49
N LEU A 21 -12.15 7.69 -0.15
CA LEU A 21 -12.68 8.91 -0.79
C LEU A 21 -13.41 8.60 -2.10
N PHE A 22 -12.90 7.64 -2.86
CA PHE A 22 -13.44 7.25 -4.16
C PHE A 22 -13.51 5.73 -4.29
N ARG A 23 -14.58 5.23 -4.90
CA ARG A 23 -14.72 3.82 -5.26
C ARG A 23 -14.66 3.70 -6.78
N LEU A 24 -13.47 3.42 -7.29
CA LEU A 24 -13.22 3.23 -8.72
C LEU A 24 -13.03 1.74 -8.99
N LYS A 25 -13.92 1.16 -9.78
CA LYS A 25 -13.92 -0.29 -10.06
C LYS A 25 -12.62 -0.77 -10.71
N LYS A 26 -12.06 0.04 -11.62
CA LYS A 26 -10.80 -0.29 -12.29
C LYS A 26 -9.62 -0.28 -11.31
N ASP A 27 -9.62 0.67 -10.37
CA ASP A 27 -8.60 0.73 -9.33
C ASP A 27 -8.75 -0.43 -8.33
N MET A 28 -9.97 -0.78 -7.94
CA MET A 28 -10.23 -1.93 -7.08
C MET A 28 -9.80 -3.24 -7.73
N ALA A 29 -10.04 -3.42 -9.04
CA ALA A 29 -9.57 -4.57 -9.79
C ALA A 29 -8.04 -4.63 -9.88
N HIS A 30 -7.40 -3.49 -10.09
CA HIS A 30 -5.94 -3.35 -10.10
C HIS A 30 -5.33 -3.77 -8.75
N PHE A 31 -5.86 -3.26 -7.64
CA PHE A 31 -5.47 -3.65 -6.29
C PHE A 31 -5.59 -5.17 -6.07
N LYS A 32 -6.73 -5.73 -6.43
CA LYS A 32 -6.98 -7.17 -6.31
C LYS A 32 -5.98 -8.00 -7.12
N ASN A 33 -5.76 -7.63 -8.38
CA ASN A 33 -4.85 -8.35 -9.26
C ASN A 33 -3.41 -8.35 -8.76
N ILE A 34 -2.94 -7.22 -8.22
CA ILE A 34 -1.57 -7.09 -7.72
C ILE A 34 -1.39 -7.85 -6.40
N THR A 35 -2.35 -7.78 -5.48
CA THR A 35 -2.20 -8.32 -4.12
C THR A 35 -2.61 -9.78 -3.99
N THR A 36 -3.40 -10.33 -4.90
CA THR A 36 -3.86 -11.73 -4.83
C THR A 36 -2.69 -12.71 -4.74
N ASP A 37 -2.83 -13.74 -3.90
CA ASP A 37 -1.85 -14.76 -3.58
C ASP A 37 -0.61 -14.26 -2.81
N ASN A 38 -0.64 -13.03 -2.34
CA ASN A 38 0.45 -12.43 -1.59
C ASN A 38 0.05 -12.11 -0.13
N VAL A 39 1.00 -11.55 0.62
CA VAL A 39 0.79 -11.09 2.00
C VAL A 39 0.34 -9.63 1.97
N VAL A 40 -0.70 -9.30 2.72
CA VAL A 40 -1.15 -7.92 2.94
C VAL A 40 -1.01 -7.56 4.42
N ILE A 41 -0.37 -6.43 4.69
CA ILE A 41 -0.19 -5.89 6.04
C ILE A 41 -0.95 -4.57 6.14
N MET A 42 -1.80 -4.46 7.16
CA MET A 42 -2.63 -3.29 7.40
C MET A 42 -2.69 -2.92 8.87
N GLY A 43 -2.92 -1.65 9.15
CA GLY A 43 -3.25 -1.21 10.49
C GLY A 43 -4.68 -1.62 10.89
N ARG A 44 -4.98 -1.59 12.18
CA ARG A 44 -6.29 -1.97 12.72
C ARG A 44 -7.43 -1.16 12.12
N LYS A 45 -7.28 0.16 12.00
CA LYS A 45 -8.33 1.03 11.43
C LYS A 45 -8.62 0.71 9.97
N THR A 46 -7.60 0.34 9.20
CA THR A 46 -7.78 -0.10 7.81
C THR A 46 -8.56 -1.41 7.75
N TYR A 47 -8.25 -2.36 8.62
CA TYR A 47 -9.00 -3.61 8.74
C TYR A 47 -10.48 -3.34 9.07
N GLU A 48 -10.75 -2.47 10.04
CA GLU A 48 -12.11 -2.07 10.42
C GLU A 48 -12.85 -1.37 9.26
N SER A 49 -12.16 -0.54 8.49
CA SER A 49 -12.71 0.14 7.31
C SER A 49 -13.09 -0.84 6.20
N ILE A 50 -12.26 -1.82 5.92
CA ILE A 50 -12.54 -2.89 4.95
C ILE A 50 -13.68 -3.79 5.45
N GLY A 51 -13.74 -4.04 6.76
CA GLY A 51 -14.80 -4.78 7.43
C GLY A 51 -14.70 -6.31 7.33
N LYS A 52 -13.72 -6.81 6.60
CA LYS A 52 -13.47 -8.25 6.41
C LYS A 52 -12.03 -8.48 5.97
N THR A 53 -11.56 -9.73 6.06
CA THR A 53 -10.30 -10.12 5.45
C THR A 53 -10.40 -10.14 3.93
N LEU A 54 -9.27 -9.95 3.25
CA LEU A 54 -9.18 -10.01 1.80
C LEU A 54 -9.00 -11.47 1.36
N PRO A 55 -9.89 -12.01 0.52
CA PRO A 55 -9.80 -13.40 0.09
C PRO A 55 -8.54 -13.66 -0.75
N ASN A 56 -8.03 -14.89 -0.66
CA ASN A 56 -6.86 -15.36 -1.40
C ASN A 56 -5.58 -14.55 -1.11
N ARG A 57 -5.46 -14.03 0.09
CA ARG A 57 -4.29 -13.30 0.59
C ARG A 57 -4.00 -13.71 2.03
N VAL A 58 -2.76 -13.65 2.42
CA VAL A 58 -2.39 -13.78 3.83
C VAL A 58 -2.61 -12.44 4.50
N ASN A 59 -3.61 -12.33 5.36
CA ASN A 59 -4.00 -11.08 6.01
C ASN A 59 -3.24 -10.91 7.34
N ILE A 60 -2.56 -9.79 7.49
CA ILE A 60 -1.88 -9.40 8.73
C ILE A 60 -2.41 -8.05 9.17
N VAL A 61 -2.83 -7.96 10.43
CA VAL A 61 -3.30 -6.73 11.06
C VAL A 61 -2.32 -6.31 12.15
N LEU A 62 -1.82 -5.09 12.07
CA LEU A 62 -0.95 -4.51 13.10
C LEU A 62 -1.82 -3.99 14.23
N SER A 63 -1.70 -4.59 15.40
CA SER A 63 -2.46 -4.21 16.59
C SER A 63 -1.77 -4.73 17.85
N ARG A 64 -1.84 -3.94 18.92
CA ARG A 64 -1.36 -4.34 20.25
C ARG A 64 -2.39 -5.17 21.03
N ASN A 65 -3.67 -5.05 20.67
CA ASN A 65 -4.79 -5.56 21.45
C ASN A 65 -5.58 -6.67 20.77
N MET A 66 -5.55 -6.77 19.46
CA MET A 66 -6.24 -7.82 18.71
C MET A 66 -5.46 -9.13 18.78
N LYS A 67 -6.18 -10.24 18.80
CA LYS A 67 -5.57 -11.58 18.73
C LYS A 67 -5.77 -12.16 17.34
N SER A 68 -4.77 -12.93 16.89
CA SER A 68 -4.88 -13.73 15.67
C SER A 68 -6.07 -14.71 15.77
N ASN A 69 -6.65 -15.00 14.62
CA ASN A 69 -7.70 -16.01 14.48
C ASN A 69 -7.46 -16.82 13.19
N GLU A 70 -8.46 -17.58 12.75
CA GLU A 70 -8.34 -18.41 11.53
C GLU A 70 -8.21 -17.58 10.25
N ASP A 71 -8.70 -16.32 10.27
CA ASP A 71 -8.78 -15.46 9.09
C ASP A 71 -7.59 -14.51 8.93
N PHE A 72 -6.96 -14.12 10.03
CA PHE A 72 -5.83 -13.20 10.01
C PHE A 72 -4.85 -13.41 11.16
N TYR A 73 -3.62 -12.95 10.94
CA TYR A 73 -2.56 -12.90 11.94
C TYR A 73 -2.43 -11.48 12.48
N THR A 74 -1.98 -11.33 13.73
CA THR A 74 -1.72 -10.03 14.34
C THR A 74 -0.30 -9.95 14.85
N PHE A 75 0.31 -8.77 14.69
CA PHE A 75 1.61 -8.43 15.24
C PHE A 75 1.56 -7.01 15.79
N ASP A 76 2.36 -6.73 16.80
CA ASP A 76 2.41 -5.41 17.43
C ASP A 76 3.37 -4.43 16.72
N SER A 77 4.12 -4.92 15.75
CA SER A 77 5.03 -4.08 14.94
C SER A 77 5.11 -4.56 13.50
N ILE A 78 5.42 -3.64 12.61
CA ILE A 78 5.62 -3.94 11.20
C ILE A 78 6.85 -4.83 10.98
N GLU A 79 7.89 -4.64 11.76
CA GLU A 79 9.13 -5.42 11.71
C GLU A 79 8.86 -6.90 11.98
N LYS A 80 8.11 -7.19 13.02
CA LYS A 80 7.72 -8.58 13.38
C LYS A 80 6.84 -9.21 12.29
N ALA A 81 5.90 -8.44 11.75
CA ALA A 81 5.03 -8.90 10.67
C ALA A 81 5.81 -9.27 9.41
N ILE A 82 6.78 -8.44 9.03
CA ILE A 82 7.65 -8.67 7.86
C ILE A 82 8.55 -9.88 8.08
N GLU A 83 9.20 -9.96 9.22
CA GLU A 83 10.08 -11.09 9.56
C GLU A 83 9.31 -12.42 9.50
N TRP A 84 8.17 -12.49 10.16
CA TRP A 84 7.31 -13.66 10.12
C TRP A 84 6.86 -14.02 8.70
N SER A 85 6.51 -13.02 7.90
CA SER A 85 6.07 -13.22 6.51
C SER A 85 7.19 -13.82 5.64
N LYS A 86 8.41 -13.33 5.79
CA LYS A 86 9.58 -13.86 5.07
C LYS A 86 9.92 -15.29 5.46
N GLU A 87 9.75 -15.64 6.74
CA GLU A 87 10.01 -17.00 7.24
C GLU A 87 8.94 -18.00 6.78
N ASN A 88 7.67 -17.61 6.83
CA ASN A 88 6.54 -18.52 6.56
C ASN A 88 6.09 -18.50 5.10
N TYR A 89 6.30 -17.42 4.37
CA TYR A 89 5.90 -17.25 2.97
C TYR A 89 7.02 -16.64 2.12
N PRO A 90 8.19 -17.30 2.03
CA PRO A 90 9.38 -16.73 1.36
C PRO A 90 9.16 -16.46 -0.14
N GLN A 91 8.18 -17.12 -0.77
CA GLN A 91 7.87 -16.97 -2.19
C GLN A 91 6.85 -15.87 -2.49
N LYS A 92 6.23 -15.31 -1.44
CA LYS A 92 5.19 -14.29 -1.60
C LYS A 92 5.76 -12.89 -1.48
N GLU A 93 5.19 -11.97 -2.24
CA GLU A 93 5.41 -10.54 -2.07
C GLU A 93 4.64 -10.03 -0.83
N ILE A 94 5.16 -8.98 -0.20
CA ILE A 94 4.54 -8.32 0.95
C ILE A 94 4.03 -6.96 0.49
N PHE A 95 2.74 -6.69 0.72
CA PHE A 95 2.09 -5.41 0.40
C PHE A 95 1.61 -4.72 1.65
N ILE A 96 2.10 -3.51 1.89
CA ILE A 96 1.61 -2.62 2.94
C ILE A 96 0.45 -1.83 2.34
N ILE A 97 -0.75 -2.00 2.91
CA ILE A 97 -2.00 -1.49 2.32
C ILE A 97 -2.67 -0.37 3.14
N GLY A 98 -2.00 0.14 4.16
CA GLY A 98 -2.47 1.30 4.92
C GLY A 98 -2.57 1.06 6.42
N GLY A 99 -2.95 2.06 7.16
CA GLY A 99 -3.25 3.43 6.74
C GLY A 99 -2.06 4.39 6.78
N ALA A 100 -2.37 5.66 6.91
CA ALA A 100 -1.37 6.74 6.84
C ALA A 100 -0.16 6.52 7.77
N SER A 101 -0.39 6.14 9.01
CA SER A 101 0.69 5.90 9.98
C SER A 101 1.57 4.70 9.60
N VAL A 102 0.98 3.66 9.02
CA VAL A 102 1.72 2.45 8.59
C VAL A 102 2.56 2.76 7.36
N TYR A 103 2.01 3.51 6.39
CA TYR A 103 2.78 3.99 5.24
C TYR A 103 3.96 4.87 5.66
N ASP A 104 3.70 5.83 6.56
CA ASP A 104 4.73 6.75 7.06
C ASP A 104 5.87 6.00 7.76
N LYS A 105 5.54 5.07 8.64
CA LYS A 105 6.52 4.22 9.35
C LYS A 105 7.38 3.42 8.38
N ALA A 106 6.76 2.76 7.41
CA ALA A 106 7.48 1.94 6.43
C ALA A 106 8.43 2.76 5.56
N LEU A 107 8.01 3.96 5.16
CA LEU A 107 8.86 4.86 4.36
C LEU A 107 10.00 5.47 5.18
N LYS A 108 9.75 5.85 6.43
CA LYS A 108 10.78 6.38 7.34
C LYS A 108 11.83 5.33 7.68
N ASP A 109 11.42 4.09 7.89
CA ASP A 109 12.33 2.98 8.18
C ASP A 109 13.08 2.47 6.95
N ASP A 110 12.78 3.01 5.78
CA ASP A 110 13.43 2.70 4.49
C ASP A 110 13.37 1.21 4.11
N ILE A 111 12.29 0.54 4.48
CA ILE A 111 12.10 -0.90 4.25
C ILE A 111 11.37 -1.23 2.95
N VAL A 112 10.84 -0.24 2.25
CA VAL A 112 10.00 -0.41 1.06
C VAL A 112 10.87 -0.51 -0.18
N ASP A 113 10.64 -1.54 -0.99
CA ASP A 113 11.36 -1.79 -2.24
C ASP A 113 10.69 -1.17 -3.46
N LYS A 114 9.36 -1.17 -3.50
CA LYS A 114 8.58 -0.73 -4.65
C LYS A 114 7.26 -0.09 -4.23
N LEU A 115 6.82 0.89 -5.00
CA LEU A 115 5.54 1.58 -4.84
C LEU A 115 4.61 1.22 -6.00
N TYR A 116 3.38 0.84 -5.67
CA TYR A 116 2.25 0.70 -6.58
C TYR A 116 1.23 1.78 -6.23
N MET A 117 1.20 2.84 -6.99
CA MET A 117 0.43 4.04 -6.67
C MET A 117 -0.71 4.26 -7.67
N THR A 118 -1.85 4.67 -7.15
CA THR A 118 -2.93 5.25 -7.94
C THR A 118 -3.06 6.72 -7.56
N LYS A 119 -2.99 7.62 -8.55
CA LYS A 119 -3.19 9.04 -8.33
C LYS A 119 -4.47 9.51 -9.00
N ILE A 120 -5.44 9.88 -8.17
CA ILE A 120 -6.75 10.35 -8.61
C ILE A 120 -6.67 11.87 -8.79
N LYS A 121 -7.02 12.35 -9.98
CA LYS A 121 -6.96 13.77 -10.35
C LYS A 121 -8.11 14.57 -9.74
N GLN A 122 -8.17 14.57 -8.43
CA GLN A 122 -9.12 15.29 -7.59
C GLN A 122 -8.38 15.84 -6.37
N THR A 123 -8.86 16.95 -5.82
CA THR A 123 -8.39 17.49 -4.56
C THR A 123 -9.50 17.37 -3.52
N VAL A 124 -9.20 16.80 -2.37
CA VAL A 124 -10.14 16.63 -1.26
C VAL A 124 -9.59 17.36 -0.04
N GLU A 125 -10.07 18.59 0.18
CA GLU A 125 -9.57 19.48 1.23
C GLU A 125 -9.97 19.05 2.63
N ASP A 126 -11.13 18.40 2.78
CA ASP A 126 -11.65 17.95 4.08
C ASP A 126 -11.26 16.51 4.45
N ALA A 127 -10.32 15.93 3.75
CA ALA A 127 -9.73 14.65 4.12
C ALA A 127 -8.99 14.74 5.46
N ASP A 128 -8.94 13.64 6.20
CA ASP A 128 -8.28 13.56 7.51
C ASP A 128 -7.10 12.57 7.55
N ALA A 129 -6.89 11.81 6.50
CA ALA A 129 -5.75 10.92 6.35
C ALA A 129 -5.01 11.23 5.06
N PHE A 130 -3.67 11.37 5.16
CA PHE A 130 -2.82 11.75 4.03
C PHE A 130 -1.63 10.80 3.91
N PHE A 131 -1.27 10.52 2.66
CA PHE A 131 -0.06 9.78 2.33
C PHE A 131 1.17 10.70 2.48
N PRO A 132 2.29 10.20 3.01
CA PRO A 132 3.52 10.99 3.11
C PRO A 132 4.02 11.45 1.74
N GLU A 133 4.71 12.57 1.71
CA GLU A 133 5.38 13.02 0.48
C GLU A 133 6.48 12.05 0.06
N ILE A 134 6.55 11.79 -1.23
CA ILE A 134 7.56 10.92 -1.84
C ILE A 134 8.59 11.76 -2.61
N ASP A 135 9.85 11.53 -2.32
CA ASP A 135 10.95 12.18 -3.02
C ASP A 135 11.28 11.45 -4.32
N TYR A 136 10.48 11.70 -5.36
CA TYR A 136 10.70 11.14 -6.70
C TYR A 136 11.98 11.65 -7.37
N LYS A 137 12.47 12.79 -6.95
CA LYS A 137 13.68 13.37 -7.55
C LYS A 137 14.94 12.62 -7.14
N ARG A 138 15.03 12.24 -5.87
CA ARG A 138 16.26 11.69 -5.28
C ARG A 138 16.18 10.19 -5.01
N LYS A 139 15.04 9.70 -4.50
CA LYS A 139 14.94 8.34 -3.96
C LYS A 139 14.22 7.35 -4.86
N TRP A 140 13.28 7.80 -5.66
CA TRP A 140 12.39 6.94 -6.41
C TRP A 140 12.39 7.26 -7.90
N SER A 141 12.30 6.22 -8.73
CA SER A 141 12.10 6.33 -10.19
C SER A 141 10.79 5.72 -10.58
N ILE A 142 9.97 6.47 -11.31
CA ILE A 142 8.74 5.94 -11.89
C ILE A 142 9.11 5.08 -13.08
N THR A 143 8.66 3.82 -13.09
CA THR A 143 9.02 2.81 -14.09
C THR A 143 7.89 2.48 -15.05
N SER A 144 6.64 2.74 -14.67
CA SER A 144 5.49 2.58 -15.54
C SER A 144 4.37 3.53 -15.14
N VAL A 145 3.59 3.98 -16.11
CA VAL A 145 2.41 4.84 -15.90
C VAL A 145 1.31 4.40 -16.85
N GLU A 146 0.09 4.31 -16.34
CA GLU A 146 -1.11 4.02 -17.12
C GLU A 146 -2.23 4.98 -16.74
N ARG A 147 -3.00 5.45 -17.72
CA ARG A 147 -4.05 6.46 -17.55
C ARG A 147 -5.43 5.84 -17.68
N PHE A 148 -6.35 6.22 -16.80
CA PHE A 148 -7.71 5.72 -16.76
C PHE A 148 -8.74 6.84 -16.63
N PHE A 149 -9.96 6.54 -17.09
CA PHE A 149 -11.15 7.34 -16.82
C PHE A 149 -12.27 6.42 -16.34
N GLU A 150 -12.94 6.84 -15.27
CA GLU A 150 -14.11 6.14 -14.77
C GLU A 150 -15.05 7.14 -14.10
N ASN A 151 -16.34 7.13 -14.48
CA ASN A 151 -17.37 8.03 -13.94
C ASN A 151 -16.96 9.52 -14.00
N GLY A 152 -16.31 9.94 -15.10
CA GLY A 152 -15.81 11.30 -15.26
C GLY A 152 -14.58 11.66 -14.46
N ILE A 153 -13.98 10.70 -13.76
CA ILE A 153 -12.77 10.90 -12.96
C ILE A 153 -11.56 10.33 -13.71
N GLU A 154 -10.55 11.18 -13.88
CA GLU A 154 -9.26 10.77 -14.40
C GLU A 154 -8.36 10.29 -13.27
N PHE A 155 -7.67 9.19 -13.48
CA PHE A 155 -6.65 8.72 -12.56
C PHE A 155 -5.53 7.98 -13.30
N PHE A 156 -4.38 7.90 -12.64
CA PHE A 156 -3.20 7.21 -13.15
C PHE A 156 -2.81 6.11 -12.17
N THR A 157 -2.43 4.95 -12.68
CA THR A 157 -1.66 4.00 -11.91
C THR A 157 -0.19 4.10 -12.33
N TYR A 158 0.71 4.04 -11.38
CA TYR A 158 2.14 4.03 -11.67
C TYR A 158 2.90 3.17 -10.67
N GLU A 159 4.05 2.70 -11.11
CA GLU A 159 5.00 1.96 -10.30
C GLU A 159 6.26 2.80 -10.13
N ALA A 160 6.89 2.70 -8.96
CA ALA A 160 8.16 3.35 -8.69
C ALA A 160 9.09 2.42 -7.93
N GLU A 161 10.38 2.46 -8.28
CA GLU A 161 11.44 1.68 -7.65
C GLU A 161 12.51 2.58 -7.06
N LYS A 162 13.21 2.12 -6.02
CA LYS A 162 14.33 2.84 -5.43
C LYS A 162 15.45 3.02 -6.46
N LYS A 163 15.98 4.23 -6.59
CA LYS A 163 17.07 4.56 -7.53
C LYS A 163 18.35 3.77 -7.29
N ASP A 164 18.68 3.50 -6.04
CA ASP A 164 19.88 2.74 -5.68
C ASP A 164 19.85 1.30 -6.19
N LYS A 165 18.68 0.69 -6.28
CA LYS A 165 18.50 -0.66 -6.86
C LYS A 165 18.71 -0.66 -8.37
N LEU A 166 18.27 0.39 -9.06
CA LEU A 166 18.46 0.51 -10.52
C LEU A 166 19.94 0.64 -10.89
N LEU A 167 20.73 1.33 -10.08
CA LEU A 167 22.18 1.48 -10.31
C LEU A 167 22.95 0.16 -10.16
N THR A 168 22.45 -0.76 -9.34
CA THR A 168 23.08 -2.07 -9.13
C THR A 168 22.91 -2.99 -10.35
N PHE A 169 21.84 -2.84 -11.13
CA PHE A 169 21.62 -3.57 -12.37
C PHE A 169 22.46 -3.05 -13.55
N ILE A 170 22.79 -1.77 -13.56
CA ILE A 170 23.57 -1.14 -14.66
C ILE A 170 25.07 -1.41 -14.51
N ARG A 171 25.54 -1.76 -13.30
CA ARG A 171 26.96 -2.05 -13.01
C ARG A 171 27.36 -3.52 -13.14
N LYS A 172 26.43 -4.39 -13.49
CA LYS A 172 26.67 -5.82 -13.82
C LYS A 172 26.57 -6.04 -15.32
#